data_1fdafa294f19ff23f1c29afe05e3cfe3
#
_entry.id   1fdafa294f19ff23f1c29afe05e3cfe3
#
_cell.length_a   1.000
_cell.length_b   1.000
_cell.length_c   1.000
_cell.angle_alpha   90.00
_cell.angle_beta   90.00
_cell.angle_gamma   90.00
#
_symmetry.space_group_name_H-M   'P 1'
#
loop_
_entity.id
_entity.type
_entity.pdbx_description
1 polymer ?
#
loop_
_entity_poly.entity_id
_entity_poly.type
_entity_poly.pdbx_seq_one_letter_code
_entity_poly.pdbx_strand_id
1 'polypeptide(L)'
;IDVRVIPGVTAELAASALLGAPLGHDHVTISLSDLHTPWEDIERRLQAAAEGDFVTVLYNPRSRKRVAHLPRALEILGAHRPADVPVMAVYEAFRPKQRIRWAPIGEFNPEWVDMHTIVIVGSSTTKPVATGVGETAIVTPRDYQWMGKIQGGNC
;
A
#
# COMPACT_ATOMS: atom_id res chain seq x y z
N ILE A 1 -26.36 9.58 -28.05
CA ILE A 1 -25.11 10.09 -27.44
C ILE A 1 -24.06 9.00 -27.69
N ASP A 2 -22.98 9.34 -28.35
CA ASP A 2 -21.82 8.45 -28.51
C ASP A 2 -20.94 8.59 -27.23
N VAL A 3 -20.72 7.49 -26.53
CA VAL A 3 -19.94 7.43 -25.28
C VAL A 3 -18.71 6.58 -25.52
N ARG A 4 -17.51 7.16 -25.27
CA ARG A 4 -16.24 6.45 -25.32
C ARG A 4 -15.60 6.37 -23.95
N VAL A 5 -15.25 5.16 -23.54
CA VAL A 5 -14.49 4.92 -22.30
C VAL A 5 -13.00 4.88 -22.62
N ILE A 6 -12.22 5.75 -21.98
CA ILE A 6 -10.77 5.81 -22.13
C ILE A 6 -10.15 5.27 -20.83
N PRO A 7 -9.29 4.24 -20.88
CA PRO A 7 -8.62 3.74 -19.69
C PRO A 7 -7.63 4.78 -19.15
N GLY A 8 -7.47 4.79 -17.84
CA GLY A 8 -6.55 5.69 -17.14
C GLY A 8 -5.68 4.96 -16.12
N VAL A 9 -4.62 5.64 -15.66
CA VAL A 9 -3.76 5.15 -14.59
C VAL A 9 -4.38 5.51 -13.25
N THR A 10 -4.64 4.50 -12.41
CA THR A 10 -5.11 4.73 -11.04
C THR A 10 -3.99 5.21 -10.13
N ALA A 11 -4.33 5.90 -9.04
CA ALA A 11 -3.35 6.45 -8.10
C ALA A 11 -2.49 5.36 -7.43
N GLU A 12 -3.01 4.16 -7.23
CA GLU A 12 -2.24 3.03 -6.66
C GLU A 12 -1.10 2.59 -7.57
N LEU A 13 -1.33 2.49 -8.90
CA LEU A 13 -0.29 2.13 -9.86
C LEU A 13 0.74 3.26 -10.02
N ALA A 14 0.29 4.51 -10.01
CA ALA A 14 1.18 5.65 -10.04
C ALA A 14 2.07 5.69 -8.78
N ALA A 15 1.51 5.45 -7.60
CA ALA A 15 2.28 5.38 -6.35
C ALA A 15 3.25 4.19 -6.35
N SER A 16 2.79 3.02 -6.80
CA SER A 16 3.64 1.82 -6.90
C SER A 16 4.87 2.06 -7.78
N ALA A 17 4.69 2.72 -8.93
CA ALA A 17 5.80 3.04 -9.84
C ALA A 17 6.88 3.94 -9.20
N LEU A 18 6.50 4.80 -8.24
CA LEU A 18 7.42 5.65 -7.49
C LEU A 18 8.13 4.92 -6.33
N LEU A 19 7.54 3.85 -5.84
CA LEU A 19 8.02 3.11 -4.67
C LEU A 19 8.87 1.89 -5.04
N GLY A 20 8.80 1.42 -6.27
CA GLY A 20 9.44 0.19 -6.75
C GLY A 20 8.41 -0.85 -7.18
N ALA A 21 8.26 -1.94 -6.41
CA ALA A 21 7.29 -3.00 -6.72
C ALA A 21 6.49 -3.44 -5.46
N PRO A 22 5.85 -2.54 -4.72
CA PRO A 22 5.09 -2.91 -3.52
C PRO A 22 3.86 -3.77 -3.84
N LEU A 23 3.30 -3.64 -5.05
CA LEU A 23 2.15 -4.42 -5.55
C LEU A 23 2.57 -5.67 -6.34
N GLY A 24 3.75 -6.20 -6.08
CA GLY A 24 4.33 -7.34 -6.80
C GLY A 24 3.61 -8.67 -6.56
N HIS A 25 2.80 -8.77 -5.53
CA HIS A 25 1.96 -9.93 -5.18
C HIS A 25 0.48 -9.52 -5.08
N ASP A 26 -0.36 -10.41 -4.53
CA ASP A 26 -1.79 -10.13 -4.39
C ASP A 26 -2.03 -8.90 -3.53
N HIS A 27 -2.91 -8.04 -3.98
CA HIS A 27 -3.24 -6.82 -3.26
C HIS A 27 -4.74 -6.53 -3.30
N VAL A 28 -5.19 -5.73 -2.37
CA VAL A 28 -6.58 -5.28 -2.26
C VAL A 28 -6.64 -3.78 -2.09
N THR A 29 -7.64 -3.16 -2.71
CA THR A 29 -7.90 -1.72 -2.61
C THR A 29 -9.13 -1.46 -1.77
N ILE A 30 -8.97 -0.68 -0.69
CA ILE A 30 -10.04 -0.34 0.25
C ILE A 30 -10.14 1.17 0.40
N SER A 31 -11.35 1.72 0.25
CA SER A 31 -11.62 3.12 0.59
C SER A 31 -11.96 3.24 2.07
N LEU A 32 -11.29 4.16 2.78
CA LEU A 32 -11.62 4.48 4.19
C LEU A 32 -12.75 5.53 4.30
N SER A 33 -13.41 5.87 3.20
CA SER A 33 -14.54 6.79 3.23
C SER A 33 -15.82 6.11 3.67
N ASP A 34 -16.36 6.57 4.79
CA ASP A 34 -17.63 6.13 5.39
C ASP A 34 -18.85 6.92 4.89
N LEU A 35 -18.67 7.73 3.82
CA LEU A 35 -19.75 8.58 3.30
C LEU A 35 -20.94 7.77 2.76
N HIS A 36 -20.66 6.63 2.12
CA HIS A 36 -21.66 5.76 1.48
C HIS A 36 -21.56 4.30 1.92
N THR A 37 -20.59 3.98 2.77
CA THR A 37 -20.35 2.62 3.26
C THR A 37 -20.21 2.69 4.78
N PRO A 38 -21.00 1.95 5.57
CA PRO A 38 -20.85 1.90 7.02
C PRO A 38 -19.43 1.53 7.43
N TRP A 39 -18.93 2.14 8.51
CA TRP A 39 -17.57 1.90 8.99
C TRP A 39 -17.34 0.43 9.35
N GLU A 40 -18.33 -0.25 9.89
CA GLU A 40 -18.29 -1.67 10.25
C GLU A 40 -18.03 -2.56 9.03
N ASP A 41 -18.54 -2.19 7.86
CA ASP A 41 -18.28 -2.89 6.62
C ASP A 41 -16.84 -2.66 6.12
N ILE A 42 -16.30 -1.47 6.35
CA ILE A 42 -14.90 -1.15 6.03
C ILE A 42 -13.98 -1.94 6.96
N GLU A 43 -14.23 -1.96 8.27
CA GLU A 43 -13.46 -2.77 9.24
C GLU A 43 -13.46 -4.25 8.89
N ARG A 44 -14.60 -4.82 8.54
CA ARG A 44 -14.71 -6.22 8.11
C ARG A 44 -13.82 -6.51 6.88
N ARG A 45 -13.75 -5.60 5.91
CA ARG A 45 -12.87 -5.72 4.73
C ARG A 45 -11.40 -5.60 5.11
N LEU A 46 -11.07 -4.68 6.02
CA LEU A 46 -9.71 -4.55 6.56
C LEU A 46 -9.28 -5.81 7.30
N GLN A 47 -10.17 -6.41 8.11
CA GLN A 47 -9.90 -7.66 8.81
C GLN A 47 -9.61 -8.81 7.81
N ALA A 48 -10.45 -8.98 6.80
CA ALA A 48 -10.23 -9.99 5.75
C ALA A 48 -8.92 -9.77 4.99
N ALA A 49 -8.55 -8.50 4.73
CA ALA A 49 -7.27 -8.16 4.10
C ALA A 49 -6.07 -8.45 5.01
N ALA A 50 -6.24 -8.26 6.33
CA ALA A 50 -5.23 -8.56 7.33
C ALA A 50 -5.01 -10.08 7.47
N GLU A 51 -6.08 -10.85 7.60
CA GLU A 51 -6.06 -12.31 7.71
C GLU A 51 -5.51 -12.99 6.44
N GLY A 52 -5.84 -12.44 5.26
CA GLY A 52 -5.34 -12.92 3.98
C GLY A 52 -3.91 -12.47 3.63
N ASP A 53 -3.29 -11.66 4.50
CA ASP A 53 -1.96 -11.07 4.28
C ASP A 53 -1.79 -10.34 2.93
N PHE A 54 -2.86 -9.69 2.43
CA PHE A 54 -2.80 -8.90 1.20
C PHE A 54 -2.02 -7.60 1.40
N VAL A 55 -1.23 -7.19 0.41
CA VAL A 55 -0.83 -5.79 0.33
C VAL A 55 -2.09 -4.94 0.24
N THR A 56 -2.24 -3.96 1.13
CA THR A 56 -3.49 -3.20 1.25
C THR A 56 -3.31 -1.77 0.83
N VAL A 57 -4.02 -1.35 -0.21
CA VAL A 57 -4.04 0.02 -0.71
C VAL A 57 -5.22 0.76 -0.12
N LEU A 58 -4.97 1.87 0.56
CA LEU A 58 -5.99 2.67 1.25
C LEU A 58 -6.24 3.98 0.49
N TYR A 59 -7.44 4.10 -0.07
CA TYR A 59 -7.96 5.33 -0.67
C TYR A 59 -8.73 6.16 0.35
N ASN A 60 -8.77 7.47 0.15
CA ASN A 60 -9.43 8.41 1.05
C ASN A 60 -8.99 8.23 2.52
N PRO A 61 -7.69 8.11 2.78
CA PRO A 61 -7.20 7.61 4.06
C PRO A 61 -7.49 8.57 5.22
N ARG A 62 -7.54 9.88 4.96
CA ARG A 62 -7.78 10.89 6.00
C ARG A 62 -8.42 12.15 5.43
N SER A 63 -9.30 12.78 6.22
CA SER A 63 -9.85 14.11 5.94
C SER A 63 -9.85 14.97 7.21
N ARG A 64 -10.21 16.24 7.10
CA ARG A 64 -10.31 17.13 8.28
C ARG A 64 -11.26 16.62 9.36
N LYS A 65 -12.34 15.92 8.98
CA LYS A 65 -13.34 15.35 9.89
C LYS A 65 -13.08 13.89 10.24
N ARG A 66 -12.37 13.18 9.39
CA ARG A 66 -12.15 11.73 9.45
C ARG A 66 -10.67 11.45 9.74
N VAL A 67 -10.29 11.62 11.01
CA VAL A 67 -8.90 11.46 11.48
C VAL A 67 -8.64 10.09 12.11
N ALA A 68 -9.68 9.40 12.59
CA ALA A 68 -9.56 8.15 13.33
C ALA A 68 -9.46 6.90 12.44
N HIS A 69 -9.94 6.95 11.19
CA HIS A 69 -10.07 5.78 10.33
C HIS A 69 -8.71 5.19 9.92
N LEU A 70 -7.74 6.04 9.55
CA LEU A 70 -6.41 5.56 9.19
C LEU A 70 -5.68 4.91 10.37
N PRO A 71 -5.60 5.52 11.57
CA PRO A 71 -5.04 4.85 12.75
C PRO A 71 -5.69 3.49 13.03
N ARG A 72 -7.03 3.42 12.97
CA ARG A 72 -7.76 2.18 13.20
C ARG A 72 -7.48 1.13 12.12
N ALA A 73 -7.40 1.54 10.86
CA ALA A 73 -7.01 0.63 9.76
C ALA A 73 -5.60 0.07 9.94
N LEU A 74 -4.64 0.91 10.36
CA LEU A 74 -3.27 0.47 10.64
C LEU A 74 -3.20 -0.48 11.85
N GLU A 75 -4.01 -0.25 12.89
CA GLU A 75 -4.13 -1.17 14.03
C GLU A 75 -4.62 -2.55 13.60
N ILE A 76 -5.72 -2.60 12.81
CA ILE A 76 -6.29 -3.87 12.32
C ILE A 76 -5.26 -4.61 11.46
N LEU A 77 -4.64 -3.93 10.50
CA LEU A 77 -3.65 -4.54 9.62
C LEU A 77 -2.39 -4.97 10.40
N GLY A 78 -1.94 -4.15 11.33
CA GLY A 78 -0.73 -4.42 12.14
C GLY A 78 -0.88 -5.58 13.11
N ALA A 79 -2.10 -5.93 13.53
CA ALA A 79 -2.35 -7.08 14.40
C ALA A 79 -1.97 -8.44 13.74
N HIS A 80 -1.88 -8.48 12.40
CA HIS A 80 -1.59 -9.68 11.61
C HIS A 80 -0.25 -9.61 10.87
N ARG A 81 0.59 -8.61 11.15
CA ARG A 81 1.84 -8.37 10.42
C ARG A 81 3.02 -8.15 11.35
N PRO A 82 4.25 -8.48 10.90
CA PRO A 82 5.46 -8.05 11.59
C PRO A 82 5.51 -6.53 11.79
N ALA A 83 6.07 -6.08 12.92
CA ALA A 83 6.10 -4.66 13.27
C ALA A 83 6.95 -3.79 12.32
N ASP A 84 7.84 -4.40 11.55
CA ASP A 84 8.73 -3.77 10.58
C ASP A 84 8.16 -3.69 9.16
N VAL A 85 6.95 -4.21 8.95
CA VAL A 85 6.28 -4.11 7.64
C VAL A 85 6.15 -2.64 7.22
N PRO A 86 6.60 -2.28 6.00
CA PRO A 86 6.57 -0.89 5.55
C PRO A 86 5.15 -0.42 5.23
N VAL A 87 4.84 0.77 5.70
CA VAL A 87 3.67 1.56 5.30
C VAL A 87 4.16 2.76 4.51
N MET A 88 3.67 2.93 3.30
CA MET A 88 4.08 3.96 2.35
C MET A 88 2.95 4.96 2.13
N ALA A 89 3.27 6.24 2.14
CA ALA A 89 2.38 7.35 1.83
C ALA A 89 2.92 8.13 0.63
N VAL A 90 2.14 8.21 -0.45
CA VAL A 90 2.49 8.97 -1.64
C VAL A 90 1.47 10.08 -1.83
N TYR A 91 1.92 11.31 -1.68
CA TYR A 91 1.14 12.52 -1.88
C TYR A 91 1.31 13.02 -3.30
N GLU A 92 0.23 13.27 -4.01
CA GLU A 92 0.19 13.82 -5.38
C GLU A 92 1.22 13.16 -6.34
N ALA A 93 1.12 11.83 -6.50
CA ALA A 93 2.01 11.05 -7.38
C ALA A 93 2.11 11.67 -8.79
N PHE A 94 3.34 11.86 -9.28
CA PHE A 94 3.68 12.48 -10.57
C PHE A 94 3.16 13.91 -10.77
N ARG A 95 2.92 14.65 -9.67
CA ARG A 95 2.52 16.05 -9.70
C ARG A 95 3.60 16.94 -9.07
N PRO A 96 3.58 18.27 -9.30
CA PRO A 96 4.65 19.17 -8.82
C PRO A 96 4.90 19.15 -7.31
N LYS A 97 3.89 18.78 -6.50
CA LYS A 97 4.00 18.71 -5.03
C LYS A 97 4.20 17.30 -4.51
N GLN A 98 4.59 16.35 -5.36
CA GLN A 98 4.83 14.97 -4.97
C GLN A 98 5.72 14.85 -3.73
N ARG A 99 5.30 14.03 -2.80
CA ARG A 99 6.07 13.65 -1.61
C ARG A 99 5.88 12.16 -1.33
N ILE A 100 6.96 11.51 -0.97
CA ILE A 100 6.96 10.10 -0.59
C ILE A 100 7.47 10.00 0.84
N ARG A 101 6.78 9.25 1.67
CA ARG A 101 7.20 8.87 3.02
C ARG A 101 6.88 7.41 3.27
N TRP A 102 7.72 6.75 4.03
CA TRP A 102 7.45 5.41 4.49
C TRP A 102 8.08 5.18 5.87
N ALA A 103 7.51 4.26 6.63
CA ALA A 103 8.02 3.83 7.92
C ALA A 103 7.49 2.41 8.23
N PRO A 104 8.10 1.67 9.17
CA PRO A 104 7.49 0.51 9.78
C PRO A 104 6.09 0.80 10.29
N ILE A 105 5.18 -0.18 10.25
CA ILE A 105 3.76 0.04 10.61
C ILE A 105 3.59 0.59 12.03
N GLY A 106 4.43 0.15 12.97
CA GLY A 106 4.41 0.63 14.36
C GLY A 106 4.93 2.07 14.54
N GLU A 107 5.63 2.62 13.54
CA GLU A 107 6.26 3.95 13.59
C GLU A 107 5.63 4.94 12.61
N PHE A 108 4.67 4.47 11.79
CA PHE A 108 4.06 5.31 10.78
C PHE A 108 3.22 6.42 11.40
N ASN A 109 3.52 7.67 11.05
CA ASN A 109 2.78 8.82 11.54
C ASN A 109 1.59 9.17 10.61
N PRO A 110 0.34 8.95 11.04
CA PRO A 110 -0.86 9.28 10.26
C PRO A 110 -1.00 10.76 9.91
N GLU A 111 -0.31 11.67 10.62
CA GLU A 111 -0.32 13.11 10.33
C GLU A 111 0.37 13.47 8.99
N TRP A 112 1.14 12.55 8.41
CA TRP A 112 1.72 12.72 7.07
C TRP A 112 0.68 12.66 5.94
N VAL A 113 -0.54 12.23 6.26
CA VAL A 113 -1.56 11.81 5.30
C VAL A 113 -2.73 12.77 5.29
N ASP A 114 -3.20 13.08 4.09
CA ASP A 114 -4.41 13.84 3.82
C ASP A 114 -5.24 13.24 2.66
N MET A 115 -6.21 13.99 2.13
CA MET A 115 -7.10 13.54 1.05
C MET A 115 -6.41 13.36 -0.32
N HIS A 116 -5.21 13.91 -0.51
CA HIS A 116 -4.42 13.80 -1.75
C HIS A 116 -3.35 12.71 -1.65
N THR A 117 -3.37 11.96 -0.56
CA THR A 117 -2.40 10.90 -0.29
C THR A 117 -3.03 9.54 -0.55
N ILE A 118 -2.27 8.65 -1.19
CA ILE A 118 -2.55 7.23 -1.19
C ILE A 118 -1.62 6.53 -0.20
N VAL A 119 -2.16 5.58 0.55
CA VAL A 119 -1.38 4.79 1.51
C VAL A 119 -1.35 3.35 1.05
N ILE A 120 -0.17 2.74 1.06
CA ILE A 120 0.02 1.32 0.75
C ILE A 120 0.64 0.66 1.99
N VAL A 121 -0.02 -0.35 2.52
CA VAL A 121 0.45 -1.16 3.65
C VAL A 121 0.96 -2.48 3.09
N GLY A 122 2.21 -2.81 3.36
CA GLY A 122 2.82 -4.05 2.89
C GLY A 122 2.17 -5.31 3.45
N SER A 123 2.40 -6.46 2.81
CA SER A 123 2.17 -7.80 3.38
C SER A 123 3.33 -8.19 4.29
N SER A 124 3.25 -9.34 4.94
CA SER A 124 4.33 -9.86 5.80
C SER A 124 5.67 -10.05 5.08
N THR A 125 5.64 -10.18 3.75
CA THR A 125 6.84 -10.38 2.91
C THR A 125 7.37 -9.09 2.28
N THR A 126 6.64 -7.98 2.40
CA THR A 126 7.04 -6.68 1.83
C THR A 126 8.25 -6.12 2.60
N LYS A 127 9.28 -5.68 1.87
CA LYS A 127 10.51 -5.18 2.47
C LYS A 127 11.13 -4.02 1.69
N PRO A 128 11.86 -3.12 2.36
CA PRO A 128 12.73 -2.17 1.69
C PRO A 128 13.95 -2.90 1.11
N VAL A 129 14.36 -2.51 -0.08
CA VAL A 129 15.52 -3.04 -0.80
C VAL A 129 16.37 -1.88 -1.27
N ALA A 130 17.66 -1.90 -0.93
CA ALA A 130 18.61 -0.92 -1.43
C ALA A 130 18.81 -1.09 -2.94
N THR A 131 18.69 0.00 -3.69
CA THR A 131 18.99 0.01 -5.14
C THR A 131 20.46 0.32 -5.38
N GLY A 132 20.98 -0.05 -6.55
CA GLY A 132 22.37 0.22 -6.92
C GLY A 132 22.74 1.70 -7.02
N VAL A 133 21.78 2.61 -6.96
CA VAL A 133 21.96 4.08 -7.01
C VAL A 133 21.79 4.76 -5.65
N GLY A 134 21.74 3.99 -4.55
CA GLY A 134 21.62 4.52 -3.19
C GLY A 134 20.21 4.91 -2.77
N GLU A 135 19.21 4.60 -3.56
CA GLU A 135 17.81 4.78 -3.23
C GLU A 135 17.21 3.51 -2.58
N THR A 136 16.09 3.64 -1.90
CA THR A 136 15.35 2.51 -1.34
C THR A 136 14.10 2.27 -2.16
N ALA A 137 13.98 1.06 -2.71
CA ALA A 137 12.73 0.56 -3.28
C ALA A 137 11.97 -0.29 -2.28
N ILE A 138 10.65 -0.28 -2.33
CA ILE A 138 9.81 -1.18 -1.54
C ILE A 138 9.31 -2.29 -2.47
N VAL A 139 9.53 -3.53 -2.07
CA VAL A 139 9.24 -4.70 -2.91
C VAL A 139 8.43 -5.73 -2.13
N THR A 140 7.35 -6.21 -2.72
CA THR A 140 6.66 -7.43 -2.29
C THR A 140 7.06 -8.56 -3.24
N PRO A 141 7.92 -9.50 -2.81
CA PRO A 141 8.40 -10.55 -3.68
C PRO A 141 7.30 -11.57 -3.99
N ARG A 142 7.41 -12.21 -5.15
CA ARG A 142 6.71 -13.46 -5.46
C ARG A 142 7.71 -14.59 -5.35
N ASP A 143 7.57 -15.39 -4.29
CA ASP A 143 8.43 -16.56 -4.09
C ASP A 143 7.91 -17.74 -4.95
N TYR A 144 8.34 -17.77 -6.21
CA TYR A 144 8.12 -18.94 -7.03
C TYR A 144 9.10 -20.04 -6.64
N GLN A 145 8.61 -21.19 -6.15
CA GLN A 145 9.44 -22.34 -5.74
C GLN A 145 10.38 -22.86 -6.86
N TRP A 146 10.12 -22.54 -8.13
CA TRP A 146 10.99 -22.89 -9.25
C TRP A 146 12.25 -22.01 -9.34
N MET A 147 12.26 -20.80 -8.77
CA MET A 147 13.44 -19.91 -8.78
C MET A 147 14.61 -20.48 -7.99
N GLY A 148 14.36 -21.31 -6.97
CA GLY A 148 15.41 -22.04 -6.24
C GLY A 148 16.15 -23.10 -7.07
N LYS A 149 15.62 -23.53 -8.22
CA LYS A 149 16.24 -24.54 -9.09
C LYS A 149 17.21 -23.98 -10.12
N ILE A 150 17.23 -22.66 -10.31
CA ILE A 150 18.10 -22.00 -11.32
C ILE A 150 19.50 -21.74 -10.75
N GLN A 151 19.68 -21.70 -9.42
CA GLN A 151 20.98 -21.45 -8.80
C GLN A 151 21.92 -22.68 -8.76
N GLY A 152 21.48 -23.85 -9.21
CA GLY A 152 22.26 -25.09 -9.25
C GLY A 152 22.73 -25.55 -10.62
N GLY A 153 22.50 -24.78 -11.67
CA GLY A 153 22.97 -25.08 -13.02
C GLY A 153 24.31 -24.40 -13.29
N ASN A 154 25.41 -25.12 -13.09
CA ASN A 154 26.72 -24.75 -13.63
C ASN A 154 26.57 -24.53 -15.16
N CYS A 155 26.85 -23.32 -15.63
CA CYS A 155 27.36 -23.08 -16.97
C CYS A 155 28.87 -23.21 -16.96
#